data_584adbd92957e1124959a09ebf52fb3a
#
_entry.id   584adbd92957e1124959a09ebf52fb3a
#
_cell.length_a   1.000
_cell.length_b   1.000
_cell.length_c   1.000
_cell.angle_alpha   90.00
_cell.angle_beta   90.00
_cell.angle_gamma   90.00
#
_symmetry.space_group_name_H-M   'P 1'
#
loop_
_entity.id
_entity.type
_entity.pdbx_description
1 polymer ?
#
loop_
_entity_poly.entity_id
_entity_poly.type
_entity_poly.pdbx_seq_one_letter_code
_entity_poly.pdbx_strand_id
1 'polypeptide(L)'
;ASDVYKRQEHGPIKVDTTAINNFVNQMRTELIEWVNSNKQSLATGALSITSSLLSMVTSGLTMLFCLFFFLKDGRSIWLWVVRLLPAPARVPLHESAIRGWVTLGSYVRTQIQVAAIDAVGISLGAFFLGMPMVVPIAVITFFAAFVPIIGALASGAIAVLVALVYKGATSAIIMLVIILVVQQVESNLLQPFMMSSAVSLHPVAVMLVITAAGSVGGVAGAVFGVPIAAFINATVLYLHGYDPMPQLATQADRPGGPPGMLDQMIADTYVGKPDTRALARQQVAEAAVEAAEAAAEAEPVVAQAPDAPAPAVVEEYPNPAEVEALGGAEEAD
;
A
#
# COMPACT_ATOMS: atom_id res chain seq x y z
N ALA A 1 50.92 40.28 18.49
CA ALA A 1 50.17 39.88 17.27
C ALA A 1 51.08 39.27 16.19
N SER A 2 52.40 39.35 16.29
CA SER A 2 53.33 38.79 15.25
C SER A 2 53.73 37.34 15.49
N ASP A 3 53.49 36.77 16.69
CA ASP A 3 53.97 35.42 17.03
C ASP A 3 52.97 34.31 16.67
N VAL A 4 51.73 34.66 16.35
CA VAL A 4 50.71 33.68 15.93
C VAL A 4 50.89 33.22 14.50
N TYR A 5 51.45 34.10 13.62
CA TYR A 5 51.70 33.75 12.24
C TYR A 5 52.93 32.85 11.98
N LYS A 6 53.90 32.83 12.94
CA LYS A 6 55.10 31.99 12.76
C LYS A 6 54.89 30.51 13.13
N ARG A 7 53.78 30.14 13.78
CA ARG A 7 53.52 28.74 14.11
C ARG A 7 52.86 27.91 13.00
N GLN A 8 52.40 28.53 11.93
CA GLN A 8 51.83 27.81 10.80
C GLN A 8 52.83 27.29 9.75
N GLU A 9 54.08 27.70 9.83
CA GLU A 9 55.12 27.27 8.84
C GLU A 9 55.78 25.91 9.17
N HIS A 10 55.48 25.26 10.30
CA HIS A 10 56.12 24.00 10.71
C HIS A 10 55.12 22.84 10.92
N GLY A 11 53.97 22.84 10.25
CA GLY A 11 53.09 21.67 10.19
C GLY A 11 53.61 20.65 9.16
N PRO A 12 53.40 19.34 9.39
CA PRO A 12 53.88 18.28 8.49
C PRO A 12 53.21 18.23 7.10
N ILE A 13 52.28 19.13 6.81
CA ILE A 13 51.60 19.25 5.54
C ILE A 13 51.81 20.70 5.06
N LYS A 14 52.71 20.88 4.10
CA LYS A 14 52.81 22.14 3.32
C LYS A 14 51.62 22.17 2.37
N VAL A 15 50.55 22.84 2.77
CA VAL A 15 49.43 23.12 1.87
C VAL A 15 49.87 24.19 0.92
N ASP A 16 50.12 23.84 -0.33
CA ASP A 16 50.47 24.78 -1.39
C ASP A 16 49.24 25.65 -1.72
N THR A 17 49.18 26.83 -1.10
CA THR A 17 48.08 27.78 -1.31
C THR A 17 47.95 28.22 -2.76
N THR A 18 49.05 28.17 -3.52
CA THR A 18 49.04 28.48 -4.97
C THR A 18 48.34 27.40 -5.76
N ALA A 19 48.55 26.12 -5.40
CA ALA A 19 47.86 25.00 -6.03
C ALA A 19 46.35 25.02 -5.74
N ILE A 20 45.98 25.37 -4.51
CA ILE A 20 44.57 25.52 -4.13
C ILE A 20 43.88 26.65 -4.86
N ASN A 21 44.55 27.83 -4.94
CA ASN A 21 44.02 28.99 -5.66
C ASN A 21 43.89 28.71 -7.15
N ASN A 22 44.85 28.02 -7.75
CA ASN A 22 44.78 27.62 -9.16
C ASN A 22 43.65 26.65 -9.41
N PHE A 23 43.47 25.65 -8.55
CA PHE A 23 42.34 24.69 -8.60
C PHE A 23 41.00 25.40 -8.46
N VAL A 24 40.84 26.31 -7.50
CA VAL A 24 39.60 27.09 -7.31
C VAL A 24 39.32 27.99 -8.52
N ASN A 25 40.33 28.64 -9.08
CA ASN A 25 40.16 29.48 -10.26
C ASN A 25 39.81 28.65 -11.52
N GLN A 26 40.40 27.47 -11.67
CA GLN A 26 40.08 26.54 -12.74
C GLN A 26 38.62 26.05 -12.62
N MET A 27 38.24 25.59 -11.46
CA MET A 27 36.85 25.18 -11.16
C MET A 27 35.84 26.30 -11.44
N ARG A 28 36.18 27.54 -11.05
CA ARG A 28 35.35 28.72 -11.30
C ARG A 28 35.20 29.00 -12.81
N THR A 29 36.27 28.89 -13.56
CA THR A 29 36.26 29.13 -15.02
C THR A 29 35.44 28.03 -15.71
N GLU A 30 35.68 26.78 -15.39
CA GLU A 30 34.92 25.64 -15.91
C GLU A 30 33.43 25.74 -15.59
N LEU A 31 33.09 26.18 -14.35
CA LEU A 31 31.68 26.37 -13.94
C LEU A 31 31.01 27.50 -14.75
N ILE A 32 31.73 28.63 -14.98
CA ILE A 32 31.21 29.74 -15.77
C ILE A 32 31.02 29.33 -17.22
N GLU A 33 31.97 28.60 -17.80
CA GLU A 33 31.88 28.10 -19.17
C GLU A 33 30.75 27.09 -19.32
N TRP A 34 30.59 26.17 -18.33
CA TRP A 34 29.49 25.22 -18.31
C TRP A 34 28.13 25.92 -18.23
N VAL A 35 27.97 26.92 -17.34
CA VAL A 35 26.73 27.72 -17.23
C VAL A 35 26.47 28.46 -18.55
N ASN A 36 27.47 29.03 -19.17
CA ASN A 36 27.33 29.78 -20.41
C ASN A 36 26.99 28.87 -21.61
N SER A 37 27.58 27.68 -21.68
CA SER A 37 27.29 26.69 -22.73
C SER A 37 25.91 26.05 -22.57
N ASN A 38 25.40 25.99 -21.33
CA ASN A 38 24.10 25.35 -21.01
C ASN A 38 22.96 26.35 -20.75
N LYS A 39 23.09 27.64 -21.10
CA LYS A 39 22.06 28.66 -20.86
C LYS A 39 20.67 28.26 -21.37
N GLN A 40 20.60 27.65 -22.55
CA GLN A 40 19.35 27.21 -23.16
C GLN A 40 18.74 26.03 -22.42
N SER A 41 19.57 25.08 -21.95
CA SER A 41 19.17 23.95 -21.13
C SER A 41 18.73 24.40 -19.73
N LEU A 42 19.37 25.42 -19.17
CA LEU A 42 18.96 26.01 -17.87
C LEU A 42 17.62 26.77 -18.00
N ALA A 43 17.41 27.51 -19.11
CA ALA A 43 16.12 28.18 -19.35
C ALA A 43 14.96 27.18 -19.57
N THR A 44 15.20 26.14 -20.38
CA THR A 44 14.20 25.05 -20.53
C THR A 44 14.01 24.26 -19.22
N GLY A 45 15.08 24.08 -18.44
CA GLY A 45 15.02 23.51 -17.09
C GLY A 45 14.17 24.33 -16.13
N ALA A 46 14.27 25.67 -16.19
CA ALA A 46 13.41 26.54 -15.36
C ALA A 46 11.93 26.43 -15.72
N LEU A 47 11.59 26.31 -17.00
CA LEU A 47 10.21 26.06 -17.45
C LEU A 47 9.72 24.67 -17.04
N SER A 48 10.58 23.65 -17.10
CA SER A 48 10.24 22.30 -16.65
C SER A 48 10.07 22.22 -15.13
N ILE A 49 10.83 23.00 -14.35
CA ILE A 49 10.63 23.13 -12.90
C ILE A 49 9.25 23.74 -12.59
N THR A 50 8.84 24.79 -13.32
CA THR A 50 7.53 25.42 -13.12
C THR A 50 6.38 24.45 -13.42
N SER A 51 6.47 23.70 -14.52
CA SER A 51 5.47 22.68 -14.86
C SER A 51 5.48 21.52 -13.84
N SER A 52 6.65 21.13 -13.35
CA SER A 52 6.78 20.12 -12.30
C SER A 52 6.19 20.57 -10.97
N LEU A 53 6.38 21.84 -10.59
CA LEU A 53 5.78 22.41 -9.38
C LEU A 53 4.25 22.44 -9.49
N LEU A 54 3.70 22.87 -10.64
CA LEU A 54 2.26 22.87 -10.86
C LEU A 54 1.69 21.44 -10.81
N SER A 55 2.36 20.49 -11.45
CA SER A 55 2.01 19.08 -11.40
C SER A 55 2.07 18.53 -9.96
N MET A 56 3.07 18.90 -9.18
CA MET A 56 3.23 18.52 -7.79
C MET A 56 2.09 19.06 -6.91
N VAL A 57 1.71 20.33 -7.09
CA VAL A 57 0.59 20.96 -6.38
C VAL A 57 -0.73 20.27 -6.74
N THR A 58 -0.98 20.04 -8.03
CA THR A 58 -2.19 19.36 -8.50
C THR A 58 -2.29 17.94 -7.95
N SER A 59 -1.20 17.19 -8.03
CA SER A 59 -1.11 15.81 -7.49
C SER A 59 -1.28 15.80 -5.97
N GLY A 60 -0.68 16.76 -5.27
CA GLY A 60 -0.83 16.93 -3.82
C GLY A 60 -2.27 17.22 -3.40
N LEU A 61 -2.95 18.13 -4.11
CA LEU A 61 -4.37 18.41 -3.87
C LEU A 61 -5.24 17.19 -4.15
N THR A 62 -4.99 16.47 -5.24
CA THR A 62 -5.72 15.24 -5.57
C THR A 62 -5.50 14.18 -4.49
N MET A 63 -4.26 14.01 -4.03
CA MET A 63 -3.93 13.09 -2.94
C MET A 63 -4.66 13.46 -1.64
N LEU A 64 -4.66 14.73 -1.25
CA LEU A 64 -5.37 15.21 -0.06
C LEU A 64 -6.88 14.99 -0.18
N PHE A 65 -7.45 15.24 -1.35
CA PHE A 65 -8.86 15.00 -1.64
C PHE A 65 -9.20 13.50 -1.51
N CYS A 66 -8.45 12.63 -2.15
CA CYS A 66 -8.62 11.18 -2.01
C CYS A 66 -8.46 10.72 -0.56
N LEU A 67 -7.43 11.22 0.14
CA LEU A 67 -7.20 10.91 1.55
C LEU A 67 -8.39 11.30 2.43
N PHE A 68 -8.95 12.50 2.21
CA PHE A 68 -10.13 12.96 2.93
C PHE A 68 -11.32 12.00 2.75
N PHE A 69 -11.61 11.57 1.51
CA PHE A 69 -12.70 10.64 1.25
C PHE A 69 -12.43 9.24 1.78
N PHE A 70 -11.20 8.76 1.71
CA PHE A 70 -10.84 7.47 2.32
C PHE A 70 -10.97 7.49 3.84
N LEU A 71 -10.62 8.59 4.48
CA LEU A 71 -10.79 8.73 5.93
C LEU A 71 -12.26 8.88 6.32
N LYS A 72 -13.05 9.61 5.54
CA LYS A 72 -14.47 9.84 5.81
C LYS A 72 -15.33 8.62 5.48
N ASP A 73 -15.18 8.06 4.30
CA ASP A 73 -16.10 7.07 3.72
C ASP A 73 -15.43 5.70 3.46
N GLY A 74 -14.20 5.49 3.94
CA GLY A 74 -13.39 4.29 3.63
C GLY A 74 -14.11 2.97 3.93
N ARG A 75 -14.89 2.92 5.03
CA ARG A 75 -15.70 1.74 5.34
C ARG A 75 -16.78 1.48 4.29
N SER A 76 -17.49 2.51 3.87
CA SER A 76 -18.55 2.40 2.85
C SER A 76 -17.97 2.02 1.50
N ILE A 77 -16.80 2.60 1.13
CA ILE A 77 -16.07 2.23 -0.09
C ILE A 77 -15.67 0.76 -0.05
N TRP A 78 -15.13 0.28 1.07
CA TRP A 78 -14.75 -1.12 1.25
C TRP A 78 -15.96 -2.06 1.12
N LEU A 79 -17.06 -1.78 1.81
CA LEU A 79 -18.28 -2.58 1.72
C LEU A 79 -18.88 -2.58 0.31
N TRP A 80 -18.75 -1.48 -0.42
CA TRP A 80 -19.13 -1.42 -1.83
C TRP A 80 -18.28 -2.39 -2.68
N VAL A 81 -16.96 -2.39 -2.49
CA VAL A 81 -16.04 -3.33 -3.18
C VAL A 81 -16.42 -4.78 -2.88
N VAL A 82 -16.62 -5.11 -1.60
CA VAL A 82 -17.00 -6.47 -1.18
C VAL A 82 -18.35 -6.89 -1.78
N ARG A 83 -19.30 -5.98 -1.90
CA ARG A 83 -20.62 -6.24 -2.51
C ARG A 83 -20.52 -6.61 -3.99
N LEU A 84 -19.53 -6.15 -4.72
CA LEU A 84 -19.33 -6.51 -6.15
C LEU A 84 -18.95 -7.97 -6.33
N LEU A 85 -18.48 -8.64 -5.29
CA LEU A 85 -18.05 -10.04 -5.33
C LEU A 85 -19.25 -10.99 -5.26
N PRO A 86 -19.12 -12.22 -5.84
CA PRO A 86 -20.06 -13.31 -5.61
C PRO A 86 -20.26 -13.59 -4.11
N ALA A 87 -21.48 -13.93 -3.70
CA ALA A 87 -21.81 -14.15 -2.29
C ALA A 87 -20.84 -15.08 -1.54
N PRO A 88 -20.41 -16.24 -2.10
CA PRO A 88 -19.50 -17.13 -1.37
C PRO A 88 -18.10 -16.56 -1.15
N ALA A 89 -17.66 -15.57 -1.96
CA ALA A 89 -16.33 -14.96 -1.83
C ALA A 89 -16.29 -13.76 -0.88
N ARG A 90 -17.43 -13.20 -0.49
CA ARG A 90 -17.50 -11.96 0.32
C ARG A 90 -16.88 -12.11 1.68
N VAL A 91 -17.30 -13.13 2.43
CA VAL A 91 -16.82 -13.36 3.80
C VAL A 91 -15.33 -13.72 3.80
N PRO A 92 -14.84 -14.71 3.03
CA PRO A 92 -13.41 -15.03 3.01
C PRO A 92 -12.52 -13.84 2.63
N LEU A 93 -12.91 -13.06 1.62
CA LEU A 93 -12.14 -11.89 1.21
C LEU A 93 -12.17 -10.78 2.25
N HIS A 94 -13.33 -10.51 2.87
CA HIS A 94 -13.44 -9.52 3.94
C HIS A 94 -12.56 -9.88 5.13
N GLU A 95 -12.64 -11.12 5.60
CA GLU A 95 -11.85 -11.62 6.72
C GLU A 95 -10.34 -11.59 6.41
N SER A 96 -9.93 -12.00 5.21
CA SER A 96 -8.52 -11.95 4.80
C SER A 96 -7.99 -10.52 4.69
N ALA A 97 -8.78 -9.60 4.15
CA ALA A 97 -8.41 -8.20 4.02
C ALA A 97 -8.28 -7.49 5.39
N ILE A 98 -9.07 -7.90 6.41
CA ILE A 98 -8.90 -7.41 7.78
C ILE A 98 -7.50 -7.77 8.32
N ARG A 99 -7.04 -9.01 8.11
CA ARG A 99 -5.68 -9.43 8.49
C ARG A 99 -4.62 -8.62 7.76
N GLY A 100 -4.78 -8.46 6.45
CA GLY A 100 -3.93 -7.58 5.65
C GLY A 100 -3.90 -6.14 6.16
N TRP A 101 -5.05 -5.57 6.49
CA TRP A 101 -5.17 -4.21 7.02
C TRP A 101 -4.48 -4.02 8.37
N VAL A 102 -4.67 -4.96 9.29
CA VAL A 102 -4.00 -4.93 10.60
C VAL A 102 -2.49 -5.07 10.44
N THR A 103 -2.03 -5.97 9.57
CA THR A 103 -0.61 -6.14 9.24
C THR A 103 -0.02 -4.85 8.66
N LEU A 104 -0.70 -4.24 7.69
CA LEU A 104 -0.30 -2.96 7.09
C LEU A 104 -0.19 -1.85 8.14
N GLY A 105 -1.20 -1.71 9.00
CA GLY A 105 -1.23 -0.73 10.08
C GLY A 105 -0.12 -0.93 11.10
N SER A 106 0.17 -2.17 11.49
CA SER A 106 1.27 -2.52 12.37
C SER A 106 2.62 -2.19 11.73
N TYR A 107 2.81 -2.56 10.45
CA TYR A 107 4.04 -2.24 9.71
C TYR A 107 4.29 -0.73 9.68
N VAL A 108 3.29 0.07 9.28
CA VAL A 108 3.45 1.52 9.17
C VAL A 108 3.79 2.17 10.51
N ARG A 109 3.09 1.79 11.59
CA ARG A 109 3.40 2.30 12.95
C ARG A 109 4.82 1.98 13.36
N THR A 110 5.23 0.74 13.16
CA THR A 110 6.57 0.25 13.41
C THR A 110 7.60 1.04 12.62
N GLN A 111 7.39 1.23 11.33
CA GLN A 111 8.30 1.96 10.45
C GLN A 111 8.45 3.43 10.86
N ILE A 112 7.37 4.09 11.28
CA ILE A 112 7.42 5.45 11.80
C ILE A 112 8.26 5.51 13.09
N GLN A 113 8.12 4.54 13.98
CA GLN A 113 8.88 4.48 15.22
C GLN A 113 10.39 4.28 14.96
N VAL A 114 10.74 3.35 14.05
CA VAL A 114 12.13 3.14 13.63
C VAL A 114 12.71 4.41 13.02
N ALA A 115 12.01 4.98 12.05
CA ALA A 115 12.43 6.22 11.39
C ALA A 115 12.65 7.38 12.37
N ALA A 116 11.80 7.50 13.39
CA ALA A 116 11.95 8.51 14.42
C ALA A 116 13.19 8.26 15.31
N ILE A 117 13.42 7.01 15.71
CA ILE A 117 14.58 6.64 16.54
C ILE A 117 15.88 6.86 15.77
N ASP A 118 15.95 6.45 14.51
CA ASP A 118 17.12 6.67 13.65
C ASP A 118 17.39 8.15 13.45
N ALA A 119 16.35 8.93 13.11
CA ALA A 119 16.48 10.37 12.93
C ALA A 119 16.97 11.07 14.22
N VAL A 120 16.42 10.71 15.38
CA VAL A 120 16.85 11.26 16.68
C VAL A 120 18.26 10.80 17.02
N GLY A 121 18.59 9.51 16.89
CA GLY A 121 19.89 8.96 17.23
C GLY A 121 21.01 9.59 16.40
N ILE A 122 20.83 9.63 15.07
CA ILE A 122 21.81 10.19 14.14
C ILE A 122 21.93 11.72 14.30
N SER A 123 20.80 12.42 14.49
CA SER A 123 20.82 13.87 14.70
C SER A 123 21.42 14.30 16.03
N LEU A 124 21.24 13.53 17.11
CA LEU A 124 21.93 13.75 18.37
C LEU A 124 23.45 13.58 18.18
N GLY A 125 23.89 12.56 17.46
CA GLY A 125 25.29 12.39 17.10
C GLY A 125 25.83 13.61 16.34
N ALA A 126 25.13 14.09 15.35
CA ALA A 126 25.47 15.29 14.58
C ALA A 126 25.51 16.54 15.48
N PHE A 127 24.57 16.67 16.40
CA PHE A 127 24.53 17.78 17.38
C PHE A 127 25.76 17.78 18.32
N PHE A 128 26.10 16.63 18.91
CA PHE A 128 27.25 16.54 19.78
C PHE A 128 28.59 16.77 19.05
N LEU A 129 28.64 16.45 17.74
CA LEU A 129 29.79 16.82 16.92
C LEU A 129 29.81 18.31 16.54
N GLY A 130 28.79 19.07 16.90
CA GLY A 130 28.65 20.48 16.54
C GLY A 130 28.54 20.72 15.05
N MET A 131 27.80 19.84 14.33
CA MET A 131 27.58 19.97 12.90
C MET A 131 26.53 21.06 12.60
N PRO A 132 26.66 21.84 11.52
CA PRO A 132 25.74 22.94 11.24
C PRO A 132 24.38 22.47 10.68
N MET A 133 24.27 21.22 10.18
CA MET A 133 23.12 20.71 9.43
C MET A 133 22.34 19.61 10.19
N VAL A 134 22.19 19.73 11.52
CA VAL A 134 21.54 18.72 12.37
C VAL A 134 20.10 18.47 11.92
N VAL A 135 19.29 19.51 11.73
CA VAL A 135 17.88 19.39 11.33
C VAL A 135 17.72 18.80 9.93
N PRO A 136 18.42 19.27 8.88
CA PRO A 136 18.40 18.61 7.57
C PRO A 136 18.78 17.13 7.62
N ILE A 137 19.80 16.76 8.40
CA ILE A 137 20.20 15.35 8.55
C ILE A 137 19.08 14.55 9.21
N ALA A 138 18.45 15.07 10.27
CA ALA A 138 17.33 14.42 10.92
C ALA A 138 16.16 14.17 9.94
N VAL A 139 15.78 15.18 9.15
CA VAL A 139 14.69 15.09 8.19
C VAL A 139 15.01 14.07 7.07
N ILE A 140 16.23 14.13 6.52
CA ILE A 140 16.66 13.18 5.47
C ILE A 140 16.67 11.77 6.03
N THR A 141 17.20 11.54 7.22
CA THR A 141 17.24 10.23 7.86
C THR A 141 15.84 9.70 8.10
N PHE A 142 14.93 10.52 8.63
CA PHE A 142 13.56 10.14 8.89
C PHE A 142 12.84 9.65 7.62
N PHE A 143 12.91 10.42 6.54
CA PHE A 143 12.25 10.03 5.29
C PHE A 143 12.96 8.88 4.56
N ALA A 144 14.29 8.84 4.60
CA ALA A 144 15.06 7.75 4.01
C ALA A 144 14.77 6.41 4.69
N ALA A 145 14.56 6.39 6.00
CA ALA A 145 14.28 5.18 6.77
C ALA A 145 13.04 4.41 6.28
N PHE A 146 12.10 5.07 5.56
CA PHE A 146 10.94 4.38 4.96
C PHE A 146 11.32 3.40 3.85
N VAL A 147 12.52 3.49 3.28
CA VAL A 147 13.06 2.51 2.34
C VAL A 147 14.04 1.60 3.10
N PRO A 148 13.64 0.40 3.53
CA PRO A 148 14.48 -0.48 4.32
C PRO A 148 15.83 -0.73 3.66
N ILE A 149 16.90 -0.79 4.44
CA ILE A 149 18.29 -1.03 4.03
C ILE A 149 18.89 0.13 3.21
N ILE A 150 18.27 0.49 2.09
CA ILE A 150 18.78 1.55 1.18
C ILE A 150 18.74 2.90 1.88
N GLY A 151 17.65 3.18 2.60
CA GLY A 151 17.45 4.45 3.29
C GLY A 151 18.49 4.69 4.40
N ALA A 152 18.73 3.69 5.23
CA ALA A 152 19.73 3.76 6.31
C ALA A 152 21.15 3.97 5.73
N LEU A 153 21.51 3.24 4.65
CA LEU A 153 22.80 3.37 4.00
C LEU A 153 22.98 4.75 3.36
N ALA A 154 21.96 5.24 2.65
CA ALA A 154 22.00 6.53 1.96
C ALA A 154 22.07 7.70 2.95
N SER A 155 21.19 7.73 3.96
CA SER A 155 21.19 8.78 5.00
C SER A 155 22.45 8.77 5.83
N GLY A 156 22.94 7.58 6.19
CA GLY A 156 24.20 7.40 6.90
C GLY A 156 25.40 7.92 6.08
N ALA A 157 25.47 7.58 4.80
CA ALA A 157 26.52 8.09 3.91
C ALA A 157 26.49 9.63 3.82
N ILE A 158 25.29 10.22 3.69
CA ILE A 158 25.12 11.68 3.66
C ILE A 158 25.62 12.30 4.97
N ALA A 159 25.24 11.74 6.12
CA ALA A 159 25.65 12.26 7.43
C ALA A 159 27.19 12.19 7.62
N VAL A 160 27.83 11.08 7.19
CA VAL A 160 29.30 10.93 7.24
C VAL A 160 29.98 11.92 6.30
N LEU A 161 29.46 12.10 5.07
CA LEU A 161 30.00 13.07 4.11
C LEU A 161 29.88 14.50 4.63
N VAL A 162 28.77 14.88 5.22
CA VAL A 162 28.59 16.20 5.85
C VAL A 162 29.58 16.37 7.01
N ALA A 163 29.78 15.35 7.86
CA ALA A 163 30.79 15.38 8.92
C ALA A 163 32.20 15.55 8.37
N LEU A 164 32.54 14.86 7.28
CA LEU A 164 33.83 14.94 6.64
C LEU A 164 34.11 16.34 6.10
N VAL A 165 33.15 16.93 5.40
CA VAL A 165 33.30 18.25 4.75
C VAL A 165 33.39 19.39 5.77
N TYR A 166 32.55 19.38 6.81
CA TYR A 166 32.47 20.48 7.77
C TYR A 166 33.42 20.36 8.94
N LYS A 167 33.77 19.13 9.38
CA LYS A 167 34.53 18.88 10.61
C LYS A 167 35.81 18.04 10.42
N GLY A 168 36.01 17.51 9.20
CA GLY A 168 37.16 16.70 8.83
C GLY A 168 37.02 15.21 9.15
N ALA A 169 38.10 14.46 8.87
CA ALA A 169 38.14 13.00 8.89
C ALA A 169 37.81 12.40 10.27
N THR A 170 38.32 12.99 11.35
CA THR A 170 38.06 12.49 12.71
C THR A 170 36.54 12.50 13.03
N SER A 171 35.85 13.60 12.71
CA SER A 171 34.42 13.73 12.95
C SER A 171 33.61 12.79 12.04
N ALA A 172 34.07 12.54 10.81
CA ALA A 172 33.45 11.58 9.91
C ALA A 172 33.54 10.15 10.47
N ILE A 173 34.68 9.74 11.03
CA ILE A 173 34.86 8.44 11.68
C ILE A 173 33.96 8.33 12.91
N ILE A 174 33.90 9.36 13.76
CA ILE A 174 33.04 9.35 14.94
C ILE A 174 31.56 9.25 14.50
N MET A 175 31.14 10.00 13.47
CA MET A 175 29.79 9.93 12.94
C MET A 175 29.45 8.55 12.40
N LEU A 176 30.38 7.90 11.69
CA LEU A 176 30.23 6.53 11.24
C LEU A 176 30.02 5.56 12.40
N VAL A 177 30.82 5.69 13.49
CA VAL A 177 30.66 4.87 14.69
C VAL A 177 29.28 5.10 15.33
N ILE A 178 28.83 6.35 15.43
CA ILE A 178 27.49 6.69 15.95
C ILE A 178 26.40 6.00 15.12
N ILE A 179 26.47 6.08 13.79
CA ILE A 179 25.51 5.42 12.89
C ILE A 179 25.51 3.91 13.11
N LEU A 180 26.68 3.28 13.19
CA LEU A 180 26.78 1.85 13.45
C LEU A 180 26.19 1.45 14.82
N VAL A 181 26.36 2.28 15.84
CA VAL A 181 25.75 2.07 17.16
C VAL A 181 24.22 2.18 17.07
N VAL A 182 23.70 3.20 16.39
CA VAL A 182 22.25 3.37 16.18
C VAL A 182 21.67 2.16 15.43
N GLN A 183 22.31 1.71 14.36
CA GLN A 183 21.91 0.51 13.60
C GLN A 183 21.99 -0.77 14.45
N GLN A 184 22.96 -0.86 15.35
CA GLN A 184 23.08 -2.01 16.24
C GLN A 184 21.97 -2.02 17.31
N VAL A 185 21.59 -0.84 17.81
CA VAL A 185 20.46 -0.66 18.74
C VAL A 185 19.15 -1.02 18.01
N GLU A 186 18.96 -0.57 16.77
CA GLU A 186 17.81 -0.92 15.97
C GLU A 186 17.71 -2.45 15.79
N SER A 187 18.76 -3.09 15.30
CA SER A 187 18.76 -4.51 14.99
C SER A 187 18.57 -5.41 16.20
N ASN A 188 19.15 -5.07 17.34
CA ASN A 188 19.15 -5.94 18.52
C ASN A 188 18.04 -5.63 19.52
N LEU A 189 17.57 -4.38 19.60
CA LEU A 189 16.54 -3.97 20.55
C LEU A 189 15.19 -3.75 19.87
N LEU A 190 15.15 -3.04 18.75
CA LEU A 190 13.89 -2.67 18.13
C LEU A 190 13.28 -3.81 17.29
N GLN A 191 14.09 -4.51 16.50
CA GLN A 191 13.58 -5.61 15.68
C GLN A 191 12.86 -6.69 16.47
N PRO A 192 13.36 -7.25 17.58
CA PRO A 192 12.63 -8.28 18.33
C PRO A 192 11.33 -7.77 18.95
N PHE A 193 11.27 -6.50 19.40
CA PHE A 193 10.02 -5.92 19.90
C PHE A 193 8.99 -5.68 18.80
N MET A 194 9.43 -5.47 17.58
CA MET A 194 8.61 -5.05 16.45
C MET A 194 8.20 -6.23 15.56
N MET A 195 9.03 -7.30 15.49
CA MET A 195 8.74 -8.48 14.68
C MET A 195 7.73 -9.43 15.33
N SER A 196 7.39 -9.27 16.61
CA SER A 196 6.39 -10.12 17.29
C SER A 196 4.97 -10.00 16.72
N SER A 197 4.67 -8.97 15.95
CA SER A 197 3.34 -8.69 15.42
C SER A 197 3.30 -8.29 13.94
N ALA A 198 4.45 -8.10 13.29
CA ALA A 198 4.50 -7.64 11.90
C ALA A 198 5.25 -8.65 11.01
N VAL A 199 4.65 -8.99 9.93
CA VAL A 199 5.17 -9.51 8.67
C VAL A 199 6.30 -10.53 8.74
N SER A 200 5.93 -11.81 8.62
CA SER A 200 6.87 -12.92 8.38
C SER A 200 7.32 -12.98 6.90
N LEU A 201 7.83 -11.88 6.35
CA LEU A 201 8.46 -11.89 5.03
C LEU A 201 9.93 -12.27 5.15
N HIS A 202 10.38 -13.19 4.28
CA HIS A 202 11.80 -13.51 4.21
C HIS A 202 12.60 -12.27 3.74
N PRO A 203 13.78 -11.96 4.31
CA PRO A 203 14.57 -10.78 3.94
C PRO A 203 14.83 -10.65 2.43
N VAL A 204 15.07 -11.75 1.74
CA VAL A 204 15.23 -11.78 0.27
C VAL A 204 13.97 -11.32 -0.44
N ALA A 205 12.78 -11.71 0.05
CA ALA A 205 11.52 -11.25 -0.54
C ALA A 205 11.35 -9.73 -0.38
N VAL A 206 11.73 -9.18 0.78
CA VAL A 206 11.72 -7.72 1.02
C VAL A 206 12.62 -7.01 0.00
N MET A 207 13.86 -7.49 -0.23
CA MET A 207 14.77 -6.90 -1.21
C MET A 207 14.22 -6.97 -2.64
N LEU A 208 13.63 -8.11 -3.03
CA LEU A 208 13.02 -8.28 -4.35
C LEU A 208 11.82 -7.33 -4.53
N VAL A 209 11.00 -7.19 -3.50
CA VAL A 209 9.84 -6.27 -3.52
C VAL A 209 10.30 -4.82 -3.67
N ILE A 210 11.30 -4.38 -2.90
CA ILE A 210 11.85 -3.03 -2.99
C ILE A 210 12.39 -2.78 -4.41
N THR A 211 13.15 -3.73 -4.96
CA THR A 211 13.73 -3.60 -6.30
C THR A 211 12.65 -3.56 -7.37
N ALA A 212 11.70 -4.49 -7.34
CA ALA A 212 10.61 -4.57 -8.32
C ALA A 212 9.67 -3.35 -8.22
N ALA A 213 9.22 -3.00 -7.03
CA ALA A 213 8.35 -1.85 -6.82
C ALA A 213 9.06 -0.52 -7.13
N GLY A 214 10.35 -0.42 -6.78
CA GLY A 214 11.20 0.72 -7.08
C GLY A 214 11.42 0.92 -8.58
N SER A 215 11.58 -0.15 -9.35
CA SER A 215 11.73 -0.08 -10.82
C SER A 215 10.47 0.43 -11.53
N VAL A 216 9.29 0.14 -10.99
CA VAL A 216 8.00 0.56 -11.56
C VAL A 216 7.57 1.94 -11.06
N GLY A 217 7.64 2.17 -9.76
CA GLY A 217 7.12 3.37 -9.09
C GLY A 217 8.19 4.31 -8.55
N GLY A 218 9.47 4.10 -8.87
CA GLY A 218 10.57 4.92 -8.35
C GLY A 218 10.64 4.87 -6.83
N VAL A 219 10.96 6.00 -6.20
CA VAL A 219 11.09 6.13 -4.74
C VAL A 219 9.76 5.79 -4.04
N ALA A 220 8.63 6.24 -4.58
CA ALA A 220 7.32 5.92 -4.02
C ALA A 220 7.06 4.40 -4.05
N GLY A 221 7.39 3.73 -5.16
CA GLY A 221 7.29 2.27 -5.27
C GLY A 221 8.15 1.56 -4.22
N ALA A 222 9.39 2.00 -4.01
CA ALA A 222 10.28 1.43 -3.00
C ALA A 222 9.74 1.60 -1.56
N VAL A 223 9.15 2.75 -1.24
CA VAL A 223 8.55 3.05 0.08
C VAL A 223 7.31 2.20 0.33
N PHE A 224 6.38 2.14 -0.64
CA PHE A 224 5.10 1.45 -0.46
C PHE A 224 5.13 -0.04 -0.80
N GLY A 225 6.17 -0.51 -1.47
CA GLY A 225 6.29 -1.89 -1.92
C GLY A 225 6.20 -2.91 -0.79
N VAL A 226 6.99 -2.70 0.27
CA VAL A 226 7.03 -3.62 1.43
C VAL A 226 5.70 -3.67 2.18
N PRO A 227 5.07 -2.55 2.58
CA PRO A 227 3.77 -2.59 3.24
C PRO A 227 2.67 -3.22 2.38
N ILE A 228 2.68 -3.00 1.07
CA ILE A 228 1.73 -3.65 0.15
C ILE A 228 1.98 -5.16 0.09
N ALA A 229 3.24 -5.59 -0.03
CA ALA A 229 3.58 -7.01 -0.02
C ALA A 229 3.19 -7.69 1.30
N ALA A 230 3.35 -7.00 2.42
CA ALA A 230 2.93 -7.45 3.72
C ALA A 230 1.42 -7.66 3.82
N PHE A 231 0.64 -6.69 3.33
CA PHE A 231 -0.81 -6.79 3.21
C PHE A 231 -1.22 -8.01 2.37
N ILE A 232 -0.63 -8.16 1.18
CA ILE A 232 -0.91 -9.27 0.27
C ILE A 232 -0.55 -10.60 0.93
N ASN A 233 0.62 -10.70 1.54
CA ASN A 233 1.07 -11.92 2.21
C ASN A 233 0.10 -12.37 3.32
N ALA A 234 -0.31 -11.46 4.21
CA ALA A 234 -1.25 -11.77 5.29
C ALA A 234 -2.63 -12.20 4.75
N THR A 235 -3.09 -11.53 3.68
CA THR A 235 -4.34 -11.85 3.00
C THR A 235 -4.29 -13.23 2.36
N VAL A 236 -3.22 -13.55 1.63
CA VAL A 236 -3.03 -14.83 0.95
C VAL A 236 -2.87 -15.98 1.94
N LEU A 237 -2.09 -15.80 3.01
CA LEU A 237 -1.92 -16.81 4.06
C LEU A 237 -3.27 -17.21 4.67
N TYR A 238 -4.11 -16.23 5.00
CA TYR A 238 -5.44 -16.51 5.55
C TYR A 238 -6.32 -17.29 4.56
N LEU A 239 -6.30 -16.93 3.27
CA LEU A 239 -7.07 -17.65 2.23
C LEU A 239 -6.57 -19.09 2.03
N HIS A 240 -5.32 -19.40 2.35
CA HIS A 240 -4.76 -20.74 2.33
C HIS A 240 -4.97 -21.52 3.65
N GLY A 241 -5.77 -20.98 4.57
CA GLY A 241 -6.12 -21.64 5.84
C GLY A 241 -5.14 -21.41 6.99
N TYR A 242 -4.13 -20.56 6.80
CA TYR A 242 -3.23 -20.16 7.88
C TYR A 242 -3.62 -18.77 8.40
N ASP A 243 -4.24 -18.71 9.60
CA ASP A 243 -4.60 -17.43 10.21
C ASP A 243 -3.42 -16.87 11.02
N PRO A 244 -2.75 -15.80 10.56
CA PRO A 244 -1.66 -15.16 11.31
C PRO A 244 -2.14 -14.43 12.57
N MET A 245 -3.44 -14.17 12.69
CA MET A 245 -4.05 -13.40 13.79
C MET A 245 -5.37 -14.00 14.25
N PRO A 246 -5.38 -15.21 14.85
CA PRO A 246 -6.61 -15.90 15.24
C PRO A 246 -7.48 -15.13 16.24
N GLN A 247 -6.88 -14.24 17.05
CA GLN A 247 -7.59 -13.35 17.96
C GLN A 247 -8.62 -12.44 17.27
N LEU A 248 -8.39 -12.08 15.99
CA LEU A 248 -9.33 -11.25 15.23
C LEU A 248 -10.65 -11.97 14.92
N ALA A 249 -10.69 -13.31 15.03
CA ALA A 249 -11.92 -14.06 14.83
C ALA A 249 -12.94 -13.86 15.96
N THR A 250 -12.50 -13.39 17.15
CA THR A 250 -13.35 -13.22 18.33
C THR A 250 -13.48 -11.78 18.80
N GLN A 251 -12.62 -10.86 18.33
CA GLN A 251 -12.68 -9.44 18.72
C GLN A 251 -13.88 -8.73 18.10
N ALA A 252 -14.73 -8.13 18.93
CA ALA A 252 -15.89 -7.38 18.47
C ALA A 252 -15.55 -5.98 17.93
N ASP A 253 -14.49 -5.34 18.44
CA ASP A 253 -14.03 -3.98 18.10
C ASP A 253 -12.91 -3.94 17.05
N ARG A 254 -12.70 -5.04 16.33
CA ARG A 254 -11.68 -5.15 15.28
C ARG A 254 -11.97 -4.23 14.09
N PRO A 255 -10.96 -3.85 13.31
CA PRO A 255 -11.17 -3.19 12.02
C PRO A 255 -12.09 -4.03 11.12
N GLY A 256 -12.98 -3.38 10.39
CA GLY A 256 -13.95 -4.07 9.51
C GLY A 256 -15.25 -4.49 10.20
N GLY A 257 -15.35 -4.38 11.53
CA GLY A 257 -16.54 -4.67 12.31
C GLY A 257 -16.56 -6.06 12.94
N PRO A 258 -17.58 -6.36 13.76
CA PRO A 258 -17.70 -7.64 14.47
C PRO A 258 -17.73 -8.84 13.53
N PRO A 259 -17.21 -10.02 13.98
CA PRO A 259 -17.30 -11.25 13.22
C PRO A 259 -18.74 -11.63 12.86
N GLY A 260 -18.99 -12.13 11.64
CA GLY A 260 -20.30 -12.59 11.19
C GLY A 260 -21.31 -11.49 10.83
N MET A 261 -20.98 -10.22 11.00
CA MET A 261 -21.90 -9.09 10.76
C MET A 261 -21.80 -8.48 9.35
N LEU A 262 -21.01 -9.07 8.44
CA LEU A 262 -20.73 -8.49 7.14
C LEU A 262 -22.00 -8.20 6.32
N ASP A 263 -22.91 -9.17 6.22
CA ASP A 263 -24.12 -9.01 5.41
C ASP A 263 -25.05 -7.94 6.01
N GLN A 264 -25.12 -7.84 7.33
CA GLN A 264 -25.87 -6.79 8.02
C GLN A 264 -25.22 -5.42 7.77
N MET A 265 -23.89 -5.29 7.85
CA MET A 265 -23.18 -4.05 7.55
C MET A 265 -23.37 -3.60 6.10
N ILE A 266 -23.40 -4.54 5.16
CA ILE A 266 -23.72 -4.27 3.75
C ILE A 266 -25.16 -3.76 3.63
N ALA A 267 -26.12 -4.42 4.28
CA ALA A 267 -27.50 -4.01 4.27
C ALA A 267 -27.68 -2.60 4.86
N ASP A 268 -27.13 -2.32 6.04
CA ASP A 268 -27.23 -1.04 6.74
C ASP A 268 -26.62 0.12 5.95
N THR A 269 -25.54 -0.13 5.21
CA THR A 269 -24.89 0.90 4.37
C THR A 269 -25.79 1.35 3.21
N TYR A 270 -26.76 0.53 2.82
CA TYR A 270 -27.66 0.76 1.70
C TYR A 270 -29.14 0.91 2.11
N VAL A 271 -29.44 0.91 3.41
CA VAL A 271 -30.77 1.24 3.94
C VAL A 271 -31.14 2.67 3.51
N GLY A 272 -32.23 2.78 2.77
CA GLY A 272 -32.68 4.08 2.21
C GLY A 272 -32.37 4.29 0.73
N LYS A 273 -31.56 3.43 0.09
CA LYS A 273 -31.53 3.34 -1.38
C LYS A 273 -32.53 2.27 -1.80
N PRO A 274 -33.62 2.61 -2.50
CA PRO A 274 -34.59 1.60 -2.92
C PRO A 274 -33.83 0.54 -3.73
N ASP A 275 -33.95 -0.73 -3.32
CA ASP A 275 -33.48 -1.84 -4.14
C ASP A 275 -34.33 -1.87 -5.40
N THR A 276 -33.81 -1.25 -6.46
CA THR A 276 -34.48 -1.18 -7.76
C THR A 276 -34.88 -2.55 -8.29
N ARG A 277 -34.19 -3.62 -7.88
CA ARG A 277 -34.55 -5.00 -8.21
C ARG A 277 -35.72 -5.51 -7.38
N ALA A 278 -35.77 -5.16 -6.09
CA ALA A 278 -36.92 -5.48 -5.24
C ALA A 278 -38.18 -4.74 -5.70
N LEU A 279 -38.05 -3.44 -6.01
CA LEU A 279 -39.12 -2.65 -6.61
C LEU A 279 -39.58 -3.22 -7.96
N ALA A 280 -38.66 -3.60 -8.83
CA ALA A 280 -39.00 -4.21 -10.13
C ALA A 280 -39.70 -5.57 -9.95
N ARG A 281 -39.26 -6.41 -8.99
CA ARG A 281 -39.95 -7.66 -8.66
C ARG A 281 -41.33 -7.42 -8.08
N GLN A 282 -41.50 -6.41 -7.26
CA GLN A 282 -42.78 -6.04 -6.66
C GLN A 282 -43.75 -5.55 -7.77
N GLN A 283 -43.27 -4.70 -8.68
CA GLN A 283 -44.07 -4.26 -9.83
C GLN A 283 -44.47 -5.41 -10.77
N VAL A 284 -43.54 -6.35 -11.02
CA VAL A 284 -43.85 -7.56 -11.82
C VAL A 284 -44.88 -8.45 -11.11
N ALA A 285 -44.76 -8.60 -9.78
CA ALA A 285 -45.73 -9.38 -9.00
C ALA A 285 -47.11 -8.69 -8.95
N GLU A 286 -47.16 -7.37 -8.78
CA GLU A 286 -48.41 -6.61 -8.84
C GLU A 286 -49.07 -6.68 -10.22
N ALA A 287 -48.29 -6.53 -11.31
CA ALA A 287 -48.81 -6.68 -12.66
C ALA A 287 -49.30 -8.11 -12.97
N ALA A 288 -48.66 -9.14 -12.39
CA ALA A 288 -49.09 -10.51 -12.52
C ALA A 288 -50.42 -10.78 -11.77
N VAL A 289 -50.61 -10.16 -10.59
CA VAL A 289 -51.88 -10.25 -9.86
C VAL A 289 -52.99 -9.54 -10.60
N GLU A 290 -52.74 -8.32 -11.10
CA GLU A 290 -53.72 -7.55 -11.89
C GLU A 290 -54.11 -8.29 -13.17
N ALA A 291 -53.13 -8.92 -13.85
CA ALA A 291 -53.40 -9.74 -15.04
C ALA A 291 -54.23 -10.99 -14.67
N ALA A 292 -53.98 -11.60 -13.52
CA ALA A 292 -54.76 -12.77 -13.06
C ALA A 292 -56.20 -12.38 -12.67
N GLU A 293 -56.39 -11.21 -12.02
CA GLU A 293 -57.73 -10.68 -11.70
C GLU A 293 -58.50 -10.31 -12.96
N ALA A 294 -57.86 -9.65 -13.93
CA ALA A 294 -58.47 -9.34 -15.22
C ALA A 294 -58.87 -10.60 -16.03
N ALA A 295 -58.05 -11.65 -15.92
CA ALA A 295 -58.36 -12.96 -16.52
C ALA A 295 -59.50 -13.68 -15.79
N ALA A 296 -59.67 -13.46 -14.50
CA ALA A 296 -60.78 -14.03 -13.73
C ALA A 296 -62.11 -13.28 -13.93
N GLU A 297 -62.08 -11.98 -14.20
CA GLU A 297 -63.25 -11.16 -14.56
C GLU A 297 -63.72 -11.35 -16.01
N ALA A 298 -62.85 -11.82 -16.88
CA ALA A 298 -63.24 -12.19 -18.22
C ALA A 298 -64.15 -13.43 -18.15
N GLU A 299 -65.48 -13.24 -18.19
CA GLU A 299 -66.44 -14.34 -18.24
C GLU A 299 -66.03 -15.39 -19.27
N PRO A 300 -66.12 -16.72 -18.94
CA PRO A 300 -65.81 -17.74 -19.90
C PRO A 300 -66.86 -17.66 -20.99
N VAL A 301 -66.49 -17.20 -22.17
CA VAL A 301 -67.26 -17.38 -23.37
C VAL A 301 -67.35 -18.90 -23.60
N VAL A 302 -68.45 -19.46 -23.13
CA VAL A 302 -68.75 -20.86 -23.40
C VAL A 302 -69.00 -21.00 -24.93
N ALA A 303 -67.90 -21.26 -25.65
CA ALA A 303 -68.00 -21.70 -27.00
C ALA A 303 -68.66 -23.08 -26.98
N GLN A 304 -69.94 -23.17 -27.42
CA GLN A 304 -70.57 -24.42 -27.74
C GLN A 304 -69.74 -25.12 -28.82
N ALA A 305 -69.01 -26.14 -28.39
CA ALA A 305 -68.28 -26.99 -29.32
C ALA A 305 -69.26 -27.83 -30.12
N PRO A 306 -69.14 -27.92 -31.45
CA PRO A 306 -69.86 -28.89 -32.25
C PRO A 306 -69.32 -30.30 -31.92
N ASP A 307 -70.27 -31.30 -31.93
CA ASP A 307 -70.05 -32.72 -31.59
C ASP A 307 -68.67 -33.24 -32.09
N ALA A 308 -67.80 -33.59 -31.12
CA ALA A 308 -66.54 -34.25 -31.46
C ALA A 308 -66.69 -35.77 -31.30
N PRO A 309 -66.18 -36.59 -32.22
CA PRO A 309 -66.19 -38.03 -32.13
C PRO A 309 -65.32 -38.52 -30.94
N ALA A 310 -65.75 -39.68 -30.35
CA ALA A 310 -65.13 -40.30 -29.15
C ALA A 310 -63.62 -40.43 -29.24
N PRO A 311 -62.92 -40.24 -28.10
CA PRO A 311 -61.47 -40.30 -28.09
C PRO A 311 -60.95 -41.72 -28.34
N ALA A 312 -59.94 -41.81 -29.24
CA ALA A 312 -59.13 -43.00 -29.40
C ALA A 312 -58.32 -43.33 -28.15
N VAL A 313 -58.22 -44.63 -27.85
CA VAL A 313 -57.54 -45.24 -26.79
C VAL A 313 -56.12 -44.66 -26.68
N VAL A 314 -55.79 -44.00 -25.52
CA VAL A 314 -54.48 -43.57 -25.25
C VAL A 314 -53.65 -44.81 -24.82
N GLU A 315 -52.64 -45.16 -25.59
CA GLU A 315 -51.62 -46.13 -25.18
C GLU A 315 -50.94 -45.66 -23.89
N GLU A 316 -50.99 -46.51 -22.89
CA GLU A 316 -50.43 -46.35 -21.55
C GLU A 316 -48.90 -46.30 -21.68
N TYR A 317 -48.28 -45.15 -21.37
CA TYR A 317 -46.84 -45.05 -21.28
C TYR A 317 -46.29 -45.89 -20.14
N PRO A 318 -45.25 -46.71 -20.35
CA PRO A 318 -44.71 -47.54 -19.31
C PRO A 318 -44.14 -46.71 -18.16
N ASN A 319 -44.35 -47.16 -16.95
CA ASN A 319 -43.93 -46.60 -15.69
C ASN A 319 -42.40 -46.45 -15.65
N PRO A 320 -41.84 -45.30 -15.24
CA PRO A 320 -40.40 -45.08 -15.12
C PRO A 320 -39.62 -46.16 -14.37
N ALA A 321 -40.26 -46.89 -13.45
CA ALA A 321 -39.65 -48.00 -12.72
C ALA A 321 -39.40 -49.26 -13.54
N GLU A 322 -40.06 -49.43 -14.72
CA GLU A 322 -39.86 -50.59 -15.60
C GLU A 322 -38.72 -50.36 -16.60
N VAL A 323 -38.34 -49.10 -16.88
CA VAL A 323 -37.23 -48.76 -17.78
C VAL A 323 -35.89 -48.98 -17.09
N GLU A 324 -35.82 -48.84 -15.75
CA GLU A 324 -34.59 -49.03 -14.94
C GLU A 324 -34.22 -50.52 -14.80
N ALA A 325 -35.21 -51.43 -14.96
CA ALA A 325 -34.98 -52.86 -14.84
C ALA A 325 -34.42 -53.51 -16.15
N LEU A 326 -34.48 -52.80 -17.29
CA LEU A 326 -34.00 -53.32 -18.58
C LEU A 326 -32.62 -52.77 -19.00
N GLY A 327 -32.08 -51.77 -18.25
CA GLY A 327 -30.77 -51.19 -18.52
C GLY A 327 -29.61 -51.81 -17.73
N GLY A 328 -29.87 -52.81 -16.87
CA GLY A 328 -28.85 -53.36 -15.96
C GLY A 328 -28.20 -54.68 -16.40
N ALA A 329 -28.35 -55.11 -17.63
CA ALA A 329 -27.90 -56.44 -18.08
C ALA A 329 -26.83 -56.43 -19.19
N GLU A 330 -26.12 -55.33 -19.44
CA GLU A 330 -25.11 -55.26 -20.51
C GLU A 330 -23.82 -54.54 -20.05
N GLU A 331 -23.26 -54.99 -18.92
CA GLU A 331 -21.87 -54.71 -18.57
C GLU A 331 -21.30 -55.82 -17.67
N ALA A 332 -21.11 -57.01 -18.30
CA ALA A 332 -20.21 -58.05 -17.81
C ALA A 332 -19.87 -58.99 -18.98
N ASP A 333 -18.83 -58.57 -19.76
CA ASP A 333 -17.84 -59.50 -20.35
C ASP A 333 -16.60 -58.68 -20.75
#